data_d671aaa4f934aaa94488ccc95c7ff63c
#
_entry.id   d671aaa4f934aaa94488ccc95c7ff63c
#
_cell.length_a   1.000
_cell.length_b   1.000
_cell.length_c   1.000
_cell.angle_alpha   90.00
_cell.angle_beta   90.00
_cell.angle_gamma   90.00
#
_symmetry.space_group_name_H-M   'P 1'
#
loop_
_entity.id
_entity.type
_entity.pdbx_description
1 polymer ?
#
loop_
_entity_poly.entity_id
_entity_poly.type
_entity_poly.pdbx_seq_one_letter_code
_entity_poly.pdbx_strand_id
1 'polypeptide(L)'
;MPAVQQWGRRESIIWPPRHYLYTLGAIFVTLVATGFFVYVRFQFGLSPLERYYLPYYLRTELAGFTHSSGNYQLLYISDRKSPSRTALPGDVEPGATAQSTGGPLPLVLSSEARREGFSLLFREQPHSYSNKVLHGWIGHWVYAETPLTQLFKMPLIFGLAAFALQFPFSVRKDIRRIKGLRYGRRLKGPVLVNVKDFTEAVSGDGIGIKTNDSKLALRIPRDAENKHFLIVGDTGSGKSSIIRQMLYQVDARGDSAIVYDPACEFVKQFYSERRGDIVLNPLDARMPYWNPSKELRRKAEAKALAVSLYQPEGGANRFLVEAAQKIFAYLLTFLPTPEELMRWMSDPSEIDRRVKGTEYWMLIDPKAPQQRTGVLGSLNMSADSFRLLPKPDETSSAWTATNWAQTRRGWIFITSRPTMREALRPLISLWIDTLVLRLLNEPMPDQKPVWFVIDELASLQRLPQLHTAITENRKSQNPVILGFQGRSQMQARYGEDAEAMLSQPATKIFLRTTEPRAAKWVSEAIGEIEIERLRETHYEGARAGHNFALDRQTEPLVLPSEISGLDDLRGFLKYGNHVARFSFPFIASEENSPGFDERTMDDLIVPGTPPSSGSDGIQGILPYPEYPEYTLQPRENQVE
;
A
#
# COMPACT_ATOMS: atom_id res chain seq x y z
N MET A 1 -2.40 -14.86 8.65
CA MET A 1 -3.83 -14.47 8.68
C MET A 1 -4.50 -15.32 9.74
N PRO A 2 -4.98 -14.77 10.84
CA PRO A 2 -5.99 -15.46 11.60
C PRO A 2 -7.25 -15.43 10.76
N ALA A 3 -7.85 -16.60 10.58
CA ALA A 3 -9.13 -16.74 9.91
C ALA A 3 -10.17 -15.90 10.67
N VAL A 4 -10.72 -14.92 9.98
CA VAL A 4 -11.96 -14.30 10.42
C VAL A 4 -12.97 -15.44 10.49
N GLN A 5 -13.35 -15.86 11.71
CA GLN A 5 -14.45 -16.76 11.93
C GLN A 5 -15.72 -16.05 11.46
N GLN A 6 -16.10 -16.28 10.22
CA GLN A 6 -17.45 -15.98 9.77
C GLN A 6 -18.40 -16.93 10.51
N TRP A 7 -19.15 -16.38 11.43
CA TRP A 7 -20.34 -17.00 12.01
C TRP A 7 -21.42 -17.06 10.92
N GLY A 8 -21.39 -18.12 10.13
CA GLY A 8 -22.38 -18.43 9.12
C GLY A 8 -22.44 -19.94 8.93
N ARG A 9 -23.65 -20.50 8.96
CA ARG A 9 -23.93 -21.91 8.78
C ARG A 9 -22.97 -22.55 7.79
N ARG A 10 -22.35 -23.68 8.15
CA ARG A 10 -21.70 -24.61 7.20
C ARG A 10 -22.79 -25.17 6.29
N GLU A 11 -23.13 -24.45 5.25
CA GLU A 11 -23.84 -25.04 4.12
C GLU A 11 -22.87 -25.98 3.43
N SER A 12 -23.27 -27.24 3.35
CA SER A 12 -22.59 -28.25 2.56
C SER A 12 -22.60 -27.78 1.10
N ILE A 13 -21.48 -27.32 0.62
CA ILE A 13 -21.35 -26.76 -0.72
C ILE A 13 -21.35 -27.93 -1.70
N ILE A 14 -22.50 -28.25 -2.26
CA ILE A 14 -22.61 -29.12 -3.42
C ILE A 14 -22.20 -28.29 -4.63
N TRP A 15 -20.95 -28.44 -5.04
CA TRP A 15 -20.45 -27.77 -6.23
C TRP A 15 -20.91 -28.51 -7.47
N PRO A 16 -21.57 -27.86 -8.45
CA PRO A 16 -21.83 -28.49 -9.74
C PRO A 16 -20.50 -28.82 -10.44
N PRO A 17 -20.41 -29.95 -11.14
CA PRO A 17 -19.18 -30.44 -11.79
C PRO A 17 -18.52 -29.43 -12.75
N ARG A 18 -19.27 -28.47 -13.25
CA ARG A 18 -18.78 -27.38 -14.12
C ARG A 18 -17.69 -26.50 -13.50
N HIS A 19 -17.49 -26.56 -12.19
CA HIS A 19 -16.46 -25.76 -11.52
C HIS A 19 -15.07 -26.40 -11.53
N TYR A 20 -14.98 -27.71 -11.77
CA TYR A 20 -13.72 -28.48 -11.81
C TYR A 20 -13.18 -28.67 -13.23
N LEU A 21 -13.14 -27.59 -14.03
CA LEU A 21 -12.75 -27.65 -15.45
C LEU A 21 -11.34 -28.18 -15.67
N TYR A 22 -10.38 -27.73 -14.87
CA TYR A 22 -8.99 -28.18 -15.02
C TYR A 22 -8.81 -29.65 -14.57
N THR A 23 -9.51 -30.06 -13.51
CA THR A 23 -9.50 -31.43 -13.02
C THR A 23 -10.16 -32.37 -14.02
N LEU A 24 -11.32 -32.00 -14.58
CA LEU A 24 -11.99 -32.75 -15.64
C LEU A 24 -11.13 -32.83 -16.92
N GLY A 25 -10.50 -31.72 -17.30
CA GLY A 25 -9.55 -31.69 -18.41
C GLY A 25 -8.34 -32.60 -18.19
N ALA A 26 -7.79 -32.64 -16.98
CA ALA A 26 -6.68 -33.53 -16.63
C ALA A 26 -7.11 -35.01 -16.71
N ILE A 27 -8.30 -35.36 -16.22
CA ILE A 27 -8.86 -36.72 -16.35
C ILE A 27 -9.00 -37.09 -17.82
N PHE A 28 -9.60 -36.21 -18.63
CA PHE A 28 -9.77 -36.46 -20.07
C PHE A 28 -8.43 -36.65 -20.79
N VAL A 29 -7.46 -35.78 -20.58
CA VAL A 29 -6.12 -35.89 -21.19
C VAL A 29 -5.44 -37.18 -20.75
N THR A 30 -5.57 -37.57 -19.48
CA THR A 30 -5.00 -38.82 -18.97
C THR A 30 -5.66 -40.04 -19.64
N LEU A 31 -6.98 -40.04 -19.80
CA LEU A 31 -7.71 -41.11 -20.48
C LEU A 31 -7.29 -41.22 -21.95
N VAL A 32 -7.19 -40.11 -22.66
CA VAL A 32 -6.74 -40.07 -24.06
C VAL A 32 -5.31 -40.58 -24.19
N ALA A 33 -4.40 -40.11 -23.32
CA ALA A 33 -3.01 -40.52 -23.32
C ALA A 33 -2.86 -42.03 -23.01
N THR A 34 -3.62 -42.52 -22.02
CA THR A 34 -3.64 -43.93 -21.66
C THR A 34 -4.21 -44.77 -22.81
N GLY A 35 -5.33 -44.32 -23.40
CA GLY A 35 -5.92 -44.97 -24.58
C GLY A 35 -4.97 -45.02 -25.78
N PHE A 36 -4.25 -43.92 -26.04
CA PHE A 36 -3.22 -43.89 -27.08
C PHE A 36 -2.07 -44.85 -26.77
N PHE A 37 -1.64 -44.94 -25.53
CA PHE A 37 -0.58 -45.89 -25.15
C PHE A 37 -1.06 -47.34 -25.27
N VAL A 38 -2.31 -47.65 -24.92
CA VAL A 38 -2.94 -48.95 -25.17
C VAL A 38 -2.97 -49.25 -26.66
N TYR A 39 -3.35 -48.27 -27.48
CA TYR A 39 -3.35 -48.44 -28.95
C TYR A 39 -1.94 -48.72 -29.52
N VAL A 40 -0.95 -47.97 -29.10
CA VAL A 40 0.46 -48.19 -29.51
C VAL A 40 0.95 -49.56 -29.05
N ARG A 41 0.63 -49.95 -27.81
CA ARG A 41 0.96 -51.28 -27.29
C ARG A 41 0.29 -52.38 -28.09
N PHE A 42 -0.98 -52.20 -28.48
CA PHE A 42 -1.71 -53.13 -29.33
C PHE A 42 -1.09 -53.22 -30.73
N GLN A 43 -0.73 -52.11 -31.37
CA GLN A 43 -0.22 -52.08 -32.73
C GLN A 43 1.23 -52.56 -32.86
N PHE A 44 2.09 -52.22 -31.91
CA PHE A 44 3.53 -52.45 -32.03
C PHE A 44 4.10 -53.40 -30.97
N GLY A 45 3.40 -53.60 -29.88
CA GLY A 45 3.88 -54.42 -28.77
C GLY A 45 3.31 -55.84 -28.74
N LEU A 46 2.27 -56.12 -29.51
CA LEU A 46 1.70 -57.45 -29.64
C LEU A 46 2.02 -58.04 -31.02
N SER A 47 2.33 -59.36 -31.09
CA SER A 47 2.50 -60.06 -32.31
C SER A 47 1.18 -60.16 -33.13
N PRO A 48 1.20 -60.39 -34.43
CA PRO A 48 -0.02 -60.52 -35.18
C PRO A 48 -0.95 -61.64 -34.65
N LEU A 49 -0.39 -62.67 -34.07
CA LEU A 49 -1.12 -63.75 -33.44
C LEU A 49 -1.81 -63.30 -32.14
N GLU A 50 -1.09 -62.66 -31.25
CA GLU A 50 -1.64 -62.10 -29.99
C GLU A 50 -2.74 -61.10 -30.29
N ARG A 51 -2.59 -60.22 -31.31
CA ARG A 51 -3.61 -59.28 -31.73
C ARG A 51 -4.89 -59.95 -32.23
N TYR A 52 -4.76 -61.02 -32.98
CA TYR A 52 -5.90 -61.80 -33.51
C TYR A 52 -6.71 -62.40 -32.36
N TYR A 53 -6.05 -63.00 -31.36
CA TYR A 53 -6.72 -63.70 -30.27
C TYR A 53 -7.13 -62.78 -29.09
N LEU A 54 -6.64 -61.57 -29.02
CA LEU A 54 -6.95 -60.66 -27.92
C LEU A 54 -8.47 -60.41 -27.69
N PRO A 55 -9.29 -60.18 -28.72
CA PRO A 55 -10.73 -60.03 -28.53
C PRO A 55 -11.40 -61.24 -27.91
N TYR A 56 -10.95 -62.42 -28.33
CA TYR A 56 -11.49 -63.69 -27.79
C TYR A 56 -11.02 -63.92 -26.36
N TYR A 57 -9.78 -63.66 -26.07
CA TYR A 57 -9.22 -63.75 -24.72
C TYR A 57 -9.95 -62.82 -23.76
N LEU A 58 -10.16 -61.53 -24.10
CA LEU A 58 -10.93 -60.57 -23.36
C LEU A 58 -12.39 -61.02 -23.16
N ARG A 59 -13.03 -61.54 -24.19
CA ARG A 59 -14.43 -61.98 -24.14
C ARG A 59 -14.60 -63.21 -23.25
N THR A 60 -13.70 -64.13 -23.26
CA THR A 60 -13.72 -65.33 -22.40
C THR A 60 -13.41 -65.01 -20.95
N GLU A 61 -12.55 -64.03 -20.67
CA GLU A 61 -12.28 -63.52 -19.34
C GLU A 61 -13.51 -62.82 -18.77
N LEU A 62 -14.12 -61.90 -19.54
CA LEU A 62 -15.34 -61.20 -19.13
C LEU A 62 -16.52 -62.14 -18.93
N ALA A 63 -16.62 -63.21 -19.74
CA ALA A 63 -17.64 -64.24 -19.59
C ALA A 63 -17.52 -64.98 -18.25
N GLY A 64 -16.31 -65.12 -17.71
CA GLY A 64 -16.07 -65.63 -16.37
C GLY A 64 -16.72 -64.77 -15.27
N PHE A 65 -16.70 -63.47 -15.40
CA PHE A 65 -17.33 -62.53 -14.47
C PHE A 65 -18.85 -62.42 -14.67
N THR A 66 -19.35 -62.52 -15.92
CA THR A 66 -20.77 -62.36 -16.25
C THR A 66 -21.57 -63.68 -16.24
N HIS A 67 -20.94 -64.78 -15.94
CA HIS A 67 -21.52 -66.15 -15.95
C HIS A 67 -22.21 -66.48 -17.29
N SER A 68 -21.77 -65.86 -18.38
CA SER A 68 -22.33 -66.12 -19.69
C SER A 68 -21.74 -67.43 -20.31
N SER A 69 -22.61 -68.28 -20.78
CA SER A 69 -22.20 -69.49 -21.50
C SER A 69 -21.97 -69.19 -23.01
N GLY A 70 -20.75 -69.28 -23.44
CA GLY A 70 -20.41 -69.17 -24.87
C GLY A 70 -19.81 -70.48 -25.39
N ASN A 71 -20.26 -70.92 -26.54
CA ASN A 71 -19.67 -72.04 -27.24
C ASN A 71 -18.88 -71.55 -28.47
N TYR A 72 -17.61 -71.92 -28.56
CA TYR A 72 -16.73 -71.58 -29.65
C TYR A 72 -16.37 -72.83 -30.42
N GLN A 73 -16.32 -72.74 -31.74
CA GLN A 73 -15.85 -73.79 -32.58
C GLN A 73 -14.45 -73.45 -33.08
N LEU A 74 -13.52 -74.31 -32.81
CA LEU A 74 -12.16 -74.26 -33.34
C LEU A 74 -12.12 -75.06 -34.65
N LEU A 75 -11.74 -74.37 -35.69
CA LEU A 75 -11.60 -74.94 -37.01
C LEU A 75 -10.11 -75.05 -37.36
N TYR A 76 -9.66 -76.13 -37.79
CA TYR A 76 -8.32 -76.23 -38.29
C TYR A 76 -8.33 -76.74 -39.74
N ILE A 77 -7.37 -76.29 -40.53
CA ILE A 77 -7.16 -76.68 -41.88
C ILE A 77 -5.91 -77.55 -41.88
N SER A 78 -6.10 -78.81 -42.15
CA SER A 78 -4.98 -79.70 -42.39
C SER A 78 -4.88 -79.95 -43.88
N ASP A 79 -3.90 -79.34 -44.54
CA ASP A 79 -3.59 -79.64 -45.91
C ASP A 79 -2.20 -80.30 -46.00
N ARG A 80 -2.21 -81.59 -46.05
CA ARG A 80 -0.98 -82.42 -46.24
C ARG A 80 -0.37 -82.30 -47.63
N LYS A 81 -1.00 -81.64 -48.58
CA LYS A 81 -0.59 -81.62 -49.97
C LYS A 81 0.03 -80.32 -50.49
N SER A 82 0.07 -79.26 -49.70
CA SER A 82 0.66 -78.02 -50.14
C SER A 82 1.67 -77.50 -49.11
N PRO A 83 2.95 -77.73 -49.30
CA PRO A 83 3.99 -77.27 -48.39
C PRO A 83 4.25 -75.73 -48.44
N SER A 84 3.48 -74.98 -49.22
CA SER A 84 3.70 -73.56 -49.44
C SER A 84 2.63 -72.65 -48.86
N ARG A 85 1.69 -73.11 -48.06
CA ARG A 85 0.78 -72.22 -47.31
C ARG A 85 1.41 -71.85 -45.99
N THR A 86 1.69 -70.63 -45.87
CA THR A 86 1.91 -70.00 -44.57
C THR A 86 0.75 -70.41 -43.67
N ALA A 87 1.00 -71.17 -42.62
CA ALA A 87 0.00 -71.59 -41.67
C ALA A 87 -0.70 -70.40 -41.12
N LEU A 88 -2.00 -70.27 -41.36
CA LEU A 88 -2.81 -69.26 -40.65
C LEU A 88 -2.79 -69.65 -39.18
N PRO A 89 -2.72 -68.66 -38.26
CA PRO A 89 -2.80 -68.95 -36.85
C PRO A 89 -4.10 -69.70 -36.61
N GLY A 90 -4.04 -70.98 -36.32
CA GLY A 90 -5.23 -71.75 -36.07
C GLY A 90 -5.35 -73.16 -36.56
N ASP A 91 -4.32 -73.71 -37.12
CA ASP A 91 -4.38 -75.07 -37.68
C ASP A 91 -3.99 -76.21 -36.71
N VAL A 92 -4.28 -76.09 -35.42
CA VAL A 92 -4.02 -77.17 -34.45
C VAL A 92 -5.28 -77.52 -33.67
N GLU A 93 -5.60 -78.82 -33.66
CA GLU A 93 -6.66 -79.34 -32.82
C GLU A 93 -6.36 -79.11 -31.32
N PRO A 94 -7.28 -78.53 -30.54
CA PRO A 94 -7.08 -78.43 -29.12
C PRO A 94 -7.22 -79.81 -28.46
N GLY A 95 -6.14 -80.37 -28.18
CA GLY A 95 -6.05 -81.75 -27.72
C GLY A 95 -5.22 -82.65 -28.60
N ALA A 96 -4.92 -82.24 -29.80
CA ALA A 96 -3.83 -82.81 -30.55
C ALA A 96 -2.54 -82.42 -29.84
N THR A 97 -2.15 -83.26 -29.01
CA THR A 97 -1.01 -83.28 -28.14
C THR A 97 0.12 -82.36 -28.54
N ALA A 98 0.68 -81.78 -27.58
CA ALA A 98 1.96 -81.12 -27.54
C ALA A 98 3.14 -81.84 -28.17
N GLN A 99 2.92 -82.77 -29.11
CA GLN A 99 3.96 -83.54 -29.78
C GLN A 99 4.42 -82.96 -31.12
N SER A 100 3.76 -81.97 -31.65
CA SER A 100 4.29 -81.26 -32.81
C SER A 100 4.74 -79.83 -32.41
N THR A 101 5.94 -79.71 -31.98
CA THR A 101 6.68 -78.45 -31.94
C THR A 101 6.58 -77.78 -33.31
N GLY A 102 5.70 -76.73 -33.38
CA GLY A 102 5.56 -75.98 -34.63
C GLY A 102 4.31 -76.22 -35.45
N GLY A 103 3.29 -76.89 -34.92
CA GLY A 103 2.01 -77.02 -35.59
C GLY A 103 1.22 -75.73 -35.69
N PRO A 104 0.41 -75.62 -36.77
CA PRO A 104 -0.43 -74.43 -36.94
C PRO A 104 -1.46 -74.31 -35.81
N LEU A 105 -1.70 -73.05 -35.37
CA LEU A 105 -2.65 -72.73 -34.29
C LEU A 105 -4.10 -72.82 -34.80
N PRO A 106 -5.05 -73.30 -33.99
CA PRO A 106 -6.45 -73.38 -34.39
C PRO A 106 -7.05 -71.97 -34.65
N LEU A 107 -7.81 -71.91 -35.74
CA LEU A 107 -8.60 -70.72 -36.04
C LEU A 107 -9.91 -70.73 -35.21
N VAL A 108 -10.18 -69.68 -34.45
CA VAL A 108 -11.43 -69.55 -33.74
C VAL A 108 -12.44 -68.83 -34.63
N LEU A 109 -13.53 -69.49 -34.99
CA LEU A 109 -14.66 -68.84 -35.68
C LEU A 109 -15.83 -68.69 -34.73
N SER A 110 -16.41 -67.49 -34.76
CA SER A 110 -17.69 -67.25 -34.09
C SER A 110 -18.83 -67.95 -34.86
N SER A 111 -19.92 -68.23 -34.18
CA SER A 111 -21.11 -68.75 -34.77
C SER A 111 -21.72 -67.85 -35.87
N GLU A 112 -21.38 -66.61 -35.90
CA GLU A 112 -21.79 -65.60 -36.90
C GLU A 112 -20.96 -65.67 -38.17
N ALA A 113 -19.65 -65.86 -38.07
CA ALA A 113 -18.77 -66.06 -39.23
C ALA A 113 -19.13 -67.30 -40.05
N ARG A 114 -19.76 -68.29 -39.42
CA ARG A 114 -20.28 -69.49 -40.09
C ARG A 114 -21.51 -69.18 -40.96
N ARG A 115 -22.31 -68.17 -40.63
CA ARG A 115 -23.48 -67.75 -41.43
C ARG A 115 -23.07 -66.94 -42.66
N GLU A 116 -21.92 -66.34 -42.66
CA GLU A 116 -21.43 -65.52 -43.77
C GLU A 116 -20.68 -66.23 -44.85
N GLY A 117 -20.70 -67.58 -44.81
CA GLY A 117 -20.29 -68.45 -45.97
C GLY A 117 -18.78 -68.48 -46.19
N PHE A 118 -17.95 -68.34 -45.18
CA PHE A 118 -16.54 -68.74 -45.31
C PHE A 118 -16.44 -70.26 -45.47
N SER A 119 -16.38 -70.70 -46.65
CA SER A 119 -16.12 -72.08 -46.99
C SER A 119 -14.64 -72.38 -46.79
N LEU A 120 -14.26 -72.65 -45.56
CA LEU A 120 -13.02 -73.27 -45.26
C LEU A 120 -13.19 -74.79 -45.58
N LEU A 121 -12.33 -75.32 -46.34
CA LEU A 121 -12.27 -76.77 -46.63
C LEU A 121 -11.86 -77.50 -45.36
N PHE A 122 -12.85 -78.07 -44.64
CA PHE A 122 -12.61 -78.86 -43.43
C PHE A 122 -12.56 -80.35 -43.76
N ARG A 123 -11.58 -81.01 -43.20
CA ARG A 123 -11.50 -82.47 -43.22
C ARG A 123 -12.20 -83.14 -42.05
N GLU A 124 -12.45 -82.39 -40.93
CA GLU A 124 -13.04 -82.97 -39.75
C GLU A 124 -14.16 -82.06 -39.18
N GLN A 125 -15.07 -82.63 -38.33
CA GLN A 125 -16.13 -81.87 -37.76
C GLN A 125 -15.60 -80.89 -36.71
N PRO A 126 -16.15 -79.67 -36.64
CA PRO A 126 -15.68 -78.65 -35.69
C PRO A 126 -16.05 -79.07 -34.25
N HIS A 127 -15.08 -79.05 -33.36
CA HIS A 127 -15.31 -79.22 -31.93
C HIS A 127 -15.80 -77.98 -31.30
N SER A 128 -16.73 -78.10 -30.33
CA SER A 128 -17.30 -77.02 -29.58
C SER A 128 -16.62 -76.90 -28.21
N TYR A 129 -16.12 -75.70 -27.87
CA TYR A 129 -15.40 -75.43 -26.61
C TYR A 129 -16.14 -74.42 -25.76
N SER A 130 -16.16 -74.71 -24.48
CA SER A 130 -16.68 -73.74 -23.52
C SER A 130 -15.71 -72.55 -23.33
N ASN A 131 -16.23 -71.39 -22.81
CA ASN A 131 -15.41 -70.22 -22.50
C ASN A 131 -14.17 -70.57 -21.67
N LYS A 132 -14.30 -71.43 -20.65
CA LYS A 132 -13.20 -71.78 -19.75
C LYS A 132 -12.08 -72.57 -20.51
N VAL A 133 -12.44 -73.49 -21.38
CA VAL A 133 -11.48 -74.29 -22.14
C VAL A 133 -10.78 -73.42 -23.17
N LEU A 134 -11.52 -72.55 -23.88
CA LEU A 134 -10.95 -71.60 -24.82
C LEU A 134 -10.02 -70.62 -24.18
N HIS A 135 -10.42 -70.06 -23.01
CA HIS A 135 -9.57 -69.17 -22.26
C HIS A 135 -8.27 -69.79 -21.82
N GLY A 136 -8.31 -71.01 -21.29
CA GLY A 136 -7.11 -71.76 -20.90
C GLY A 136 -6.21 -72.08 -22.11
N TRP A 137 -6.81 -72.48 -23.27
CA TRP A 137 -6.06 -72.73 -24.48
C TRP A 137 -5.35 -71.43 -25.02
N ILE A 138 -6.06 -70.33 -25.15
CA ILE A 138 -5.50 -69.08 -25.62
C ILE A 138 -4.42 -68.60 -24.63
N GLY A 139 -4.70 -68.64 -23.29
CA GLY A 139 -3.75 -68.27 -22.26
C GLY A 139 -2.44 -69.07 -22.36
N HIS A 140 -2.54 -70.39 -22.53
CA HIS A 140 -1.36 -71.29 -22.63
C HIS A 140 -0.56 -71.10 -23.94
N TRP A 141 -1.24 -71.16 -25.06
CA TRP A 141 -0.55 -71.23 -26.37
C TRP A 141 -0.23 -69.84 -26.98
N VAL A 142 -1.01 -68.80 -26.68
CA VAL A 142 -0.83 -67.51 -27.31
C VAL A 142 -0.13 -66.53 -26.35
N TYR A 143 -0.52 -66.55 -25.08
CA TYR A 143 0.01 -65.60 -24.11
C TYR A 143 0.98 -66.25 -23.10
N ALA A 144 1.40 -67.49 -23.30
CA ALA A 144 2.33 -68.19 -22.42
C ALA A 144 1.96 -68.07 -20.93
N GLU A 145 0.67 -68.26 -20.63
CA GLU A 145 0.08 -68.14 -19.28
C GLU A 145 0.16 -66.74 -18.67
N THR A 146 0.48 -65.75 -19.47
CA THR A 146 0.54 -64.35 -18.99
C THR A 146 -0.86 -63.86 -18.75
N PRO A 147 -1.23 -63.46 -17.50
CA PRO A 147 -2.56 -62.96 -17.21
C PRO A 147 -2.80 -61.64 -17.91
N LEU A 148 -4.05 -61.38 -18.28
CA LEU A 148 -4.51 -60.18 -18.99
C LEU A 148 -4.10 -58.88 -18.28
N THR A 149 -4.08 -58.89 -16.94
CA THR A 149 -3.62 -57.79 -16.12
C THR A 149 -2.17 -57.41 -16.36
N GLN A 150 -1.30 -58.36 -16.68
CA GLN A 150 0.09 -58.07 -16.98
C GLN A 150 0.28 -57.47 -18.38
N LEU A 151 -0.56 -57.83 -19.35
CA LEU A 151 -0.52 -57.25 -20.70
C LEU A 151 -0.76 -55.73 -20.69
N PHE A 152 -1.65 -55.28 -19.82
CA PHE A 152 -2.00 -53.86 -19.72
C PHE A 152 -1.36 -53.13 -18.51
N LYS A 153 -0.50 -53.82 -17.75
CA LYS A 153 0.14 -53.26 -16.55
C LYS A 153 0.89 -51.95 -16.83
N MET A 154 1.68 -51.89 -17.91
CA MET A 154 2.46 -50.72 -18.26
C MET A 154 1.58 -49.51 -18.66
N PRO A 155 0.58 -49.64 -19.56
CA PRO A 155 -0.37 -48.56 -19.83
C PRO A 155 -1.10 -48.06 -18.58
N LEU A 156 -1.51 -48.96 -17.69
CA LEU A 156 -2.22 -48.60 -16.45
C LEU A 156 -1.31 -47.82 -15.49
N ILE A 157 -0.06 -48.30 -15.27
CA ILE A 157 0.94 -47.62 -14.45
C ILE A 157 1.23 -46.23 -15.01
N PHE A 158 1.43 -46.13 -16.34
CA PHE A 158 1.65 -44.83 -17.01
C PHE A 158 0.46 -43.89 -16.81
N GLY A 159 -0.77 -44.37 -17.00
CA GLY A 159 -1.97 -43.59 -16.79
C GLY A 159 -2.10 -43.10 -15.34
N LEU A 160 -1.87 -43.96 -14.37
CA LEU A 160 -1.89 -43.63 -12.95
C LEU A 160 -0.79 -42.60 -12.58
N ALA A 161 0.42 -42.79 -13.08
CA ALA A 161 1.53 -41.88 -12.84
C ALA A 161 1.26 -40.50 -13.47
N ALA A 162 0.78 -40.46 -14.70
CA ALA A 162 0.40 -39.20 -15.37
C ALA A 162 -0.74 -38.48 -14.62
N PHE A 163 -1.74 -39.23 -14.17
CA PHE A 163 -2.82 -38.69 -13.35
C PHE A 163 -2.29 -38.15 -12.02
N ALA A 164 -1.51 -38.91 -11.27
CA ALA A 164 -0.94 -38.53 -9.99
C ALA A 164 -0.09 -37.24 -10.10
N LEU A 165 0.64 -37.06 -11.19
CA LEU A 165 1.43 -35.87 -11.46
C LEU A 165 0.57 -34.64 -11.77
N GLN A 166 -0.46 -34.79 -12.59
CA GLN A 166 -1.31 -33.65 -13.04
C GLN A 166 -2.39 -33.27 -12.04
N PHE A 167 -2.93 -34.21 -11.28
CA PHE A 167 -4.07 -34.03 -10.39
C PHE A 167 -3.86 -32.91 -9.34
N PRO A 168 -2.76 -32.88 -8.57
CA PRO A 168 -2.56 -31.84 -7.56
C PRO A 168 -2.48 -30.43 -8.16
N PHE A 169 -1.93 -30.28 -9.36
CA PHE A 169 -1.85 -28.99 -10.05
C PHE A 169 -3.22 -28.55 -10.57
N SER A 170 -3.98 -29.46 -11.15
CA SER A 170 -5.32 -29.18 -11.67
C SER A 170 -6.29 -28.82 -10.55
N VAL A 171 -6.29 -29.55 -9.44
CA VAL A 171 -7.10 -29.26 -8.25
C VAL A 171 -6.72 -27.90 -7.63
N ARG A 172 -5.43 -27.59 -7.51
CA ARG A 172 -4.98 -26.28 -7.02
C ARG A 172 -5.46 -25.14 -7.93
N LYS A 173 -5.42 -25.33 -9.26
CA LYS A 173 -5.95 -24.34 -10.22
C LYS A 173 -7.46 -24.15 -10.06
N ASP A 174 -8.21 -25.24 -9.94
CA ASP A 174 -9.66 -25.19 -9.74
C ASP A 174 -10.02 -24.52 -8.40
N ILE A 175 -9.34 -24.85 -7.31
CA ILE A 175 -9.54 -24.21 -6.01
C ILE A 175 -9.26 -22.71 -6.08
N ARG A 176 -8.16 -22.30 -6.74
CA ARG A 176 -7.84 -20.87 -6.93
C ARG A 176 -8.92 -20.16 -7.75
N ARG A 177 -9.38 -20.79 -8.82
CA ARG A 177 -10.45 -20.27 -9.67
C ARG A 177 -11.77 -20.13 -8.90
N ILE A 178 -12.16 -21.17 -8.18
CA ILE A 178 -13.39 -21.19 -7.38
C ILE A 178 -13.34 -20.12 -6.28
N LYS A 179 -12.19 -20.01 -5.57
CA LYS A 179 -11.99 -18.95 -4.59
C LYS A 179 -12.09 -17.57 -5.24
N GLY A 180 -11.46 -17.36 -6.39
CA GLY A 180 -11.55 -16.11 -7.14
C GLY A 180 -12.98 -15.77 -7.55
N LEU A 181 -13.76 -16.72 -8.02
CA LEU A 181 -15.16 -16.51 -8.39
C LEU A 181 -16.07 -16.25 -7.17
N ARG A 182 -15.82 -16.91 -6.04
CA ARG A 182 -16.62 -16.79 -4.83
C ARG A 182 -16.31 -15.52 -4.04
N TYR A 183 -15.03 -15.21 -3.85
CA TYR A 183 -14.56 -14.06 -3.05
C TYR A 183 -14.29 -12.81 -3.87
N GLY A 184 -14.45 -12.88 -5.17
CA GLY A 184 -14.19 -11.82 -6.13
C GLY A 184 -12.80 -11.94 -6.76
N ARG A 185 -12.77 -11.87 -8.07
CA ARG A 185 -11.56 -11.74 -8.87
C ARG A 185 -11.32 -10.26 -9.16
N ARG A 186 -10.23 -9.70 -8.67
CA ARG A 186 -9.84 -8.34 -9.02
C ARG A 186 -9.56 -8.23 -10.53
N LEU A 187 -10.21 -7.28 -11.18
CA LEU A 187 -10.00 -6.95 -12.59
C LEU A 187 -9.08 -5.74 -12.75
N LYS A 188 -9.37 -4.65 -12.01
CA LYS A 188 -8.65 -3.36 -12.10
C LYS A 188 -8.47 -2.75 -10.72
N GLY A 189 -7.69 -1.67 -10.66
CA GLY A 189 -7.45 -0.89 -9.44
C GLY A 189 -6.11 -1.22 -8.74
N PRO A 190 -5.86 -0.63 -7.58
CA PRO A 190 -4.65 -0.87 -6.80
C PRO A 190 -4.58 -2.30 -6.25
N VAL A 191 -3.37 -2.74 -5.91
CA VAL A 191 -3.09 -4.10 -5.39
C VAL A 191 -2.62 -4.01 -3.96
N LEU A 192 -3.29 -4.71 -3.05
CA LEU A 192 -2.78 -4.93 -1.70
C LEU A 192 -1.74 -6.06 -1.74
N VAL A 193 -0.51 -5.73 -1.39
CA VAL A 193 0.63 -6.64 -1.42
C VAL A 193 1.29 -6.74 -0.03
N ASN A 194 2.01 -7.82 0.20
CA ASN A 194 2.88 -7.91 1.37
C ASN A 194 4.19 -7.15 1.14
N VAL A 195 5.01 -6.99 2.20
CA VAL A 195 6.28 -6.25 2.14
C VAL A 195 7.24 -6.80 1.08
N LYS A 196 7.30 -8.13 0.93
CA LYS A 196 8.17 -8.79 -0.04
C LYS A 196 7.74 -8.50 -1.47
N ASP A 197 6.46 -8.70 -1.77
CA ASP A 197 5.91 -8.48 -3.11
C ASP A 197 5.99 -6.98 -3.49
N PHE A 198 5.83 -6.07 -2.52
CA PHE A 198 6.04 -4.64 -2.73
C PHE A 198 7.48 -4.33 -3.11
N THR A 199 8.45 -4.87 -2.36
CA THR A 199 9.87 -4.64 -2.61
C THR A 199 10.29 -5.18 -3.99
N GLU A 200 9.76 -6.32 -4.40
CA GLU A 200 10.00 -6.89 -5.73
C GLU A 200 9.37 -6.04 -6.85
N ALA A 201 8.17 -5.51 -6.64
CA ALA A 201 7.46 -4.72 -7.64
C ALA A 201 8.01 -3.30 -7.80
N VAL A 202 8.42 -2.64 -6.71
CA VAL A 202 8.86 -1.24 -6.71
C VAL A 202 10.37 -1.11 -6.90
N SER A 203 11.17 -2.11 -6.48
CA SER A 203 12.64 -2.15 -6.60
C SER A 203 13.33 -0.85 -6.15
N GLY A 204 12.90 -0.31 -5.00
CA GLY A 204 13.36 0.99 -4.52
C GLY A 204 14.75 0.95 -3.86
N ASP A 205 15.57 1.96 -4.14
CA ASP A 205 16.89 2.22 -3.57
C ASP A 205 16.93 3.49 -2.69
N GLY A 206 15.83 4.21 -2.65
CA GLY A 206 15.65 5.44 -1.89
C GLY A 206 15.39 5.21 -0.40
N ILE A 207 14.77 6.23 0.22
CA ILE A 207 14.42 6.18 1.63
C ILE A 207 13.42 5.06 1.90
N GLY A 208 13.56 4.39 3.04
CA GLY A 208 12.76 3.22 3.35
C GLY A 208 12.29 3.16 4.80
N ILE A 209 11.24 2.39 5.03
CA ILE A 209 10.68 2.13 6.36
C ILE A 209 11.01 0.69 6.75
N LYS A 210 11.72 0.50 7.86
CA LYS A 210 11.95 -0.82 8.46
C LYS A 210 10.63 -1.40 8.93
N THR A 211 10.42 -2.70 8.70
CA THR A 211 9.20 -3.38 9.07
C THR A 211 9.47 -4.50 10.06
N ASN A 212 8.48 -4.82 10.91
CA ASN A 212 8.55 -5.97 11.83
C ASN A 212 8.26 -7.29 11.11
N ASP A 213 7.52 -7.24 10.01
CA ASP A 213 7.03 -8.42 9.28
C ASP A 213 8.11 -9.06 8.41
N SER A 214 9.22 -8.36 8.18
CA SER A 214 10.28 -8.80 7.28
C SER A 214 11.61 -8.09 7.63
N LYS A 215 12.74 -8.74 7.33
CA LYS A 215 14.04 -8.07 7.36
C LYS A 215 14.20 -7.01 6.25
N LEU A 216 13.26 -6.98 5.31
CA LEU A 216 13.22 -6.03 4.19
C LEU A 216 12.58 -4.73 4.65
N ALA A 217 13.13 -3.60 4.21
CA ALA A 217 12.52 -2.30 4.36
C ALA A 217 11.62 -2.00 3.15
N LEU A 218 10.50 -1.33 3.37
CA LEU A 218 9.68 -0.75 2.29
C LEU A 218 10.39 0.47 1.74
N ARG A 219 11.07 0.32 0.59
CA ARG A 219 11.81 1.40 -0.07
C ARG A 219 11.07 1.88 -1.30
N ILE A 220 11.16 3.18 -1.55
CA ILE A 220 10.73 3.78 -2.81
C ILE A 220 11.95 4.07 -3.70
N PRO A 221 11.78 4.28 -5.02
CA PRO A 221 12.87 4.71 -5.88
C PRO A 221 13.41 6.07 -5.45
N ARG A 222 14.72 6.26 -5.55
CA ARG A 222 15.38 7.51 -5.13
C ARG A 222 14.93 8.72 -5.96
N ASP A 223 14.67 8.52 -7.24
CA ASP A 223 14.12 9.55 -8.14
C ASP A 223 12.66 9.94 -7.80
N ALA A 224 11.99 9.14 -6.97
CA ALA A 224 10.63 9.41 -6.50
C ALA A 224 10.59 10.21 -5.18
N GLU A 225 11.74 10.41 -4.50
CA GLU A 225 11.80 11.15 -3.23
C GLU A 225 11.34 12.61 -3.43
N ASN A 226 11.72 13.24 -4.54
CA ASN A 226 11.31 14.60 -4.91
C ASN A 226 9.83 14.74 -5.31
N LYS A 227 9.08 13.63 -5.32
CA LYS A 227 7.62 13.62 -5.52
C LYS A 227 6.85 13.63 -4.19
N HIS A 228 7.54 13.91 -3.11
CA HIS A 228 7.03 14.16 -1.77
C HIS A 228 6.36 12.98 -1.08
N PHE A 229 6.21 13.12 0.25
CA PHE A 229 5.63 12.12 1.14
C PHE A 229 4.48 12.73 1.93
N LEU A 230 3.46 11.93 2.15
CA LEU A 230 2.32 12.25 2.98
C LEU A 230 2.19 11.20 4.09
N ILE A 231 2.13 11.63 5.34
CA ILE A 231 1.97 10.74 6.50
C ILE A 231 0.72 11.18 7.26
N VAL A 232 -0.28 10.31 7.28
CA VAL A 232 -1.58 10.57 7.93
C VAL A 232 -1.79 9.62 9.08
N GLY A 233 -2.23 10.13 10.22
CA GLY A 233 -2.56 9.30 11.37
C GLY A 233 -2.80 10.13 12.63
N ASP A 234 -3.54 9.56 13.56
CA ASP A 234 -3.82 10.19 14.85
C ASP A 234 -2.57 10.30 15.73
N THR A 235 -2.67 11.04 16.81
CA THR A 235 -1.65 11.10 17.86
C THR A 235 -1.43 9.68 18.43
N GLY A 236 -0.16 9.28 18.62
CA GLY A 236 0.21 7.96 19.12
C GLY A 236 0.20 6.85 18.07
N SER A 237 -0.29 7.06 16.85
CA SER A 237 -0.31 6.05 15.79
C SER A 237 1.08 5.64 15.27
N GLY A 238 2.14 6.43 15.57
CA GLY A 238 3.53 6.16 15.19
C GLY A 238 4.10 7.07 14.10
N LYS A 239 3.46 8.22 13.76
CA LYS A 239 3.99 9.19 12.79
C LYS A 239 5.44 9.58 13.07
N SER A 240 5.73 10.05 14.29
CA SER A 240 7.09 10.47 14.66
C SER A 240 8.11 9.33 14.56
N SER A 241 7.71 8.07 14.80
CA SER A 241 8.60 6.91 14.62
C SER A 241 8.97 6.68 13.15
N ILE A 242 8.04 6.89 12.22
CA ILE A 242 8.33 6.81 10.78
C ILE A 242 9.24 7.97 10.36
N ILE A 243 8.92 9.20 10.79
CA ILE A 243 9.73 10.38 10.49
C ILE A 243 11.16 10.19 11.03
N ARG A 244 11.34 9.66 12.25
CA ARG A 244 12.67 9.34 12.80
C ARG A 244 13.44 8.37 11.91
N GLN A 245 12.79 7.30 11.44
CA GLN A 245 13.44 6.35 10.53
C GLN A 245 13.91 7.00 9.22
N MET A 246 13.14 7.97 8.72
CA MET A 246 13.51 8.72 7.53
C MET A 246 14.66 9.69 7.83
N LEU A 247 14.59 10.44 8.94
CA LEU A 247 15.64 11.39 9.34
C LEU A 247 16.98 10.72 9.61
N TYR A 248 17.03 9.53 10.21
CA TYR A 248 18.28 8.76 10.33
C TYR A 248 18.92 8.47 8.97
N GLN A 249 18.13 8.21 7.94
CA GLN A 249 18.66 7.94 6.61
C GLN A 249 19.09 9.24 5.91
N VAL A 250 18.39 10.34 6.14
CA VAL A 250 18.76 11.69 5.66
C VAL A 250 20.12 12.09 6.27
N ASP A 251 20.28 11.90 7.57
CA ASP A 251 21.54 12.18 8.29
C ASP A 251 22.68 11.30 7.79
N ALA A 252 22.46 10.00 7.68
CA ALA A 252 23.46 9.05 7.18
C ALA A 252 23.92 9.34 5.74
N ARG A 253 23.08 9.97 4.92
CA ARG A 253 23.42 10.45 3.56
C ARG A 253 24.17 11.78 3.58
N GLY A 254 24.17 12.47 4.72
CA GLY A 254 24.67 13.84 4.86
C GLY A 254 23.84 14.86 4.07
N ASP A 255 22.55 14.58 3.85
CA ASP A 255 21.60 15.53 3.29
C ASP A 255 21.19 16.54 4.35
N SER A 256 20.75 17.74 3.92
CA SER A 256 20.27 18.78 4.84
C SER A 256 18.77 18.65 5.09
N ALA A 257 18.31 19.08 6.26
CA ALA A 257 16.90 19.07 6.59
C ALA A 257 16.44 20.37 7.25
N ILE A 258 15.18 20.74 6.99
CA ILE A 258 14.41 21.77 7.67
C ILE A 258 13.28 21.04 8.38
N VAL A 259 13.34 20.98 9.70
CA VAL A 259 12.42 20.19 10.52
C VAL A 259 11.56 21.12 11.35
N TYR A 260 10.27 21.17 11.05
CA TYR A 260 9.29 21.78 11.94
C TYR A 260 8.89 20.78 13.02
N ASP A 261 9.31 21.05 14.23
CA ASP A 261 9.23 20.18 15.40
C ASP A 261 8.48 20.87 16.55
N PRO A 262 7.14 20.93 16.51
CA PRO A 262 6.36 21.64 17.53
C PRO A 262 6.37 20.96 18.91
N ALA A 263 6.88 19.74 19.01
CA ALA A 263 7.00 18.98 20.25
C ALA A 263 8.44 18.92 20.79
N CYS A 264 9.40 19.47 20.08
CA CYS A 264 10.84 19.42 20.40
C CYS A 264 11.37 17.98 20.53
N GLU A 265 10.80 17.02 19.81
CA GLU A 265 11.21 15.61 19.86
C GLU A 265 12.40 15.31 18.94
N PHE A 266 12.40 15.89 17.74
CA PHE A 266 13.45 15.64 16.75
C PHE A 266 14.72 16.44 17.06
N VAL A 267 14.58 17.66 17.56
CA VAL A 267 15.74 18.48 17.98
C VAL A 267 16.53 17.82 19.09
N LYS A 268 15.87 17.17 20.05
CA LYS A 268 16.56 16.38 21.09
C LYS A 268 17.50 15.31 20.54
N GLN A 269 17.08 14.68 19.46
CA GLN A 269 17.75 13.51 18.91
C GLN A 269 18.76 13.84 17.82
N PHE A 270 18.44 14.79 16.95
CA PHE A 270 19.19 15.03 15.72
C PHE A 270 20.02 16.31 15.73
N TYR A 271 19.81 17.23 16.69
CA TYR A 271 20.60 18.46 16.74
C TYR A 271 22.08 18.18 16.97
N SER A 272 22.94 18.81 16.17
CA SER A 272 24.39 18.72 16.25
C SER A 272 25.04 20.07 15.96
N GLU A 273 25.62 20.66 16.98
CA GLU A 273 26.38 21.91 16.87
C GLU A 273 27.57 21.76 15.89
N ARG A 274 28.22 20.57 15.91
CA ARG A 274 29.36 20.28 15.02
C ARG A 274 28.98 20.30 13.53
N ARG A 275 27.74 19.93 13.20
CA ARG A 275 27.19 20.01 11.83
C ARG A 275 26.86 21.46 11.44
N GLY A 276 26.74 22.36 12.40
CA GLY A 276 26.33 23.76 12.22
C GLY A 276 24.82 23.90 12.16
N ASP A 277 24.11 23.12 12.96
CA ASP A 277 22.65 23.16 13.02
C ASP A 277 22.13 24.43 13.67
N ILE A 278 20.95 24.83 13.29
CA ILE A 278 20.31 26.07 13.68
C ILE A 278 18.96 25.77 14.34
N VAL A 279 18.70 26.41 15.48
CA VAL A 279 17.39 26.37 16.12
C VAL A 279 16.70 27.71 15.90
N LEU A 280 15.53 27.71 15.27
CA LEU A 280 14.69 28.90 15.08
C LEU A 280 13.52 28.84 16.06
N ASN A 281 13.73 29.46 17.21
CA ASN A 281 12.72 29.68 18.26
C ASN A 281 13.17 30.88 19.10
N PRO A 282 12.43 31.99 19.12
CA PRO A 282 12.85 33.19 19.82
C PRO A 282 13.09 33.03 21.34
N LEU A 283 12.52 31.97 21.91
CA LEU A 283 12.65 31.66 23.34
C LEU A 283 13.79 30.67 23.63
N ASP A 284 14.48 30.18 22.59
CA ASP A 284 15.61 29.24 22.73
C ASP A 284 16.94 30.00 22.69
N ALA A 285 17.82 29.74 23.63
CA ALA A 285 19.13 30.40 23.73
C ALA A 285 20.05 30.13 22.51
N ARG A 286 19.78 29.04 21.76
CA ARG A 286 20.54 28.68 20.54
C ARG A 286 20.10 29.46 19.31
N MET A 287 19.06 30.30 19.40
CA MET A 287 18.56 31.03 18.25
C MET A 287 19.55 32.12 17.81
N PRO A 288 19.97 32.16 16.53
CA PRO A 288 20.80 33.24 15.98
C PRO A 288 19.98 34.51 15.78
N TYR A 289 20.65 35.65 15.69
CA TYR A 289 20.02 36.90 15.28
C TYR A 289 19.46 36.78 13.87
N TRP A 290 18.20 37.16 13.69
CA TRP A 290 17.54 37.19 12.39
C TRP A 290 16.85 38.52 12.11
N ASN A 291 16.97 38.98 10.86
CA ASN A 291 16.34 40.22 10.40
C ASN A 291 15.60 40.01 9.09
N PRO A 292 14.25 40.21 9.03
CA PRO A 292 13.45 40.00 7.82
C PRO A 292 13.89 40.87 6.64
N SER A 293 14.44 42.06 6.91
CA SER A 293 14.95 42.96 5.87
C SER A 293 16.15 42.38 5.13
N LYS A 294 16.97 41.56 5.79
CA LYS A 294 18.13 40.88 5.17
C LYS A 294 17.73 39.71 4.30
N GLU A 295 16.47 39.29 4.35
CA GLU A 295 15.94 38.28 3.43
C GLU A 295 15.62 38.84 2.04
N LEU A 296 15.49 40.16 1.90
CA LEU A 296 15.12 40.78 0.64
C LEU A 296 16.30 40.85 -0.32
N ARG A 297 16.20 40.18 -1.44
CA ARG A 297 17.09 40.35 -2.60
C ARG A 297 16.55 41.42 -3.57
N ARG A 298 15.22 41.52 -3.67
CA ARG A 298 14.49 42.48 -4.51
C ARG A 298 13.31 43.04 -3.73
N LYS A 299 12.96 44.30 -3.94
CA LYS A 299 11.81 44.97 -3.30
C LYS A 299 10.49 44.20 -3.50
N ALA A 300 10.33 43.55 -4.65
CA ALA A 300 9.13 42.76 -4.96
C ALA A 300 8.93 41.56 -4.00
N GLU A 301 10.00 41.03 -3.40
CA GLU A 301 9.92 39.90 -2.46
C GLU A 301 9.29 40.30 -1.12
N ALA A 302 9.32 41.61 -0.77
CA ALA A 302 8.66 42.11 0.45
C ALA A 302 7.17 41.74 0.49
N LYS A 303 6.51 41.70 -0.67
CA LYS A 303 5.12 41.26 -0.78
C LYS A 303 4.95 39.80 -0.42
N ALA A 304 5.84 38.92 -0.86
CA ALA A 304 5.77 37.48 -0.52
C ALA A 304 5.93 37.26 0.98
N LEU A 305 6.91 37.95 1.62
CA LEU A 305 7.08 37.91 3.08
C LEU A 305 5.84 38.43 3.82
N ALA A 306 5.24 39.53 3.35
CA ALA A 306 4.03 40.08 3.94
C ALA A 306 2.85 39.10 3.84
N VAL A 307 2.67 38.45 2.70
CA VAL A 307 1.61 37.46 2.51
C VAL A 307 1.82 36.24 3.42
N SER A 308 3.05 35.80 3.63
CA SER A 308 3.34 34.68 4.55
C SER A 308 3.11 35.04 6.01
N LEU A 309 3.36 36.29 6.41
CA LEU A 309 3.18 36.77 7.79
C LEU A 309 1.71 37.04 8.14
N TYR A 310 0.99 37.71 7.25
CA TYR A 310 -0.40 38.12 7.45
C TYR A 310 -1.31 37.22 6.61
N GLN A 311 -1.99 36.27 7.24
CA GLN A 311 -2.96 35.40 6.58
C GLN A 311 -4.40 35.79 6.97
N PRO A 312 -5.34 35.92 6.01
CA PRO A 312 -6.72 36.22 6.34
C PRO A 312 -7.38 35.00 7.01
N GLU A 313 -7.87 35.21 8.21
CA GLU A 313 -8.70 34.22 8.91
C GLU A 313 -10.18 34.55 8.65
N GLY A 314 -10.77 33.94 7.60
CA GLY A 314 -12.20 34.15 7.27
C GLY A 314 -12.50 35.36 6.38
N GLY A 315 -13.73 35.43 5.84
CA GLY A 315 -14.08 36.38 4.77
C GLY A 315 -14.26 37.83 5.14
N ALA A 316 -14.67 38.16 6.38
CA ALA A 316 -15.10 39.53 6.75
C ALA A 316 -13.94 40.53 6.88
N ASN A 317 -12.75 40.09 7.23
CA ASN A 317 -11.59 40.96 7.50
C ASN A 317 -10.53 40.94 6.38
N ARG A 318 -10.83 40.36 5.23
CA ARG A 318 -9.85 40.17 4.14
C ARG A 318 -9.21 41.49 3.69
N PHE A 319 -9.99 42.55 3.55
CA PHE A 319 -9.47 43.86 3.14
C PHE A 319 -8.47 44.43 4.18
N LEU A 320 -8.76 44.29 5.47
CA LEU A 320 -7.89 44.82 6.53
C LEU A 320 -6.53 44.11 6.53
N VAL A 321 -6.55 42.81 6.35
CA VAL A 321 -5.34 41.98 6.26
C VAL A 321 -4.54 42.28 4.98
N GLU A 322 -5.19 42.40 3.83
CA GLU A 322 -4.52 42.75 2.57
C GLU A 322 -3.91 44.19 2.65
N ALA A 323 -4.58 45.13 3.32
CA ALA A 323 -4.05 46.45 3.55
C ALA A 323 -2.82 46.41 4.48
N ALA A 324 -2.87 45.61 5.57
CA ALA A 324 -1.71 45.41 6.45
C ALA A 324 -0.53 44.76 5.71
N GLN A 325 -0.78 43.77 4.85
CA GLN A 325 0.25 43.18 3.99
C GLN A 325 0.97 44.23 3.12
N LYS A 326 0.21 45.11 2.49
CA LYS A 326 0.77 46.17 1.61
C LYS A 326 1.62 47.16 2.40
N ILE A 327 1.14 47.59 3.57
CA ILE A 327 1.88 48.52 4.42
C ILE A 327 3.15 47.85 4.94
N PHE A 328 3.07 46.63 5.46
CA PHE A 328 4.23 45.89 5.95
C PHE A 328 5.27 45.67 4.84
N ALA A 329 4.85 45.25 3.64
CA ALA A 329 5.73 45.10 2.51
C ALA A 329 6.45 46.42 2.16
N TYR A 330 5.73 47.52 2.20
CA TYR A 330 6.31 48.84 1.96
C TYR A 330 7.32 49.23 3.05
N LEU A 331 6.98 49.04 4.35
CA LEU A 331 7.90 49.30 5.45
C LEU A 331 9.20 48.50 5.33
N LEU A 332 9.14 47.22 4.93
CA LEU A 332 10.31 46.40 4.72
C LEU A 332 11.25 46.93 3.63
N THR A 333 10.76 47.70 2.65
CA THR A 333 11.61 48.28 1.60
C THR A 333 12.60 49.34 2.12
N PHE A 334 12.41 49.85 3.35
CA PHE A 334 13.35 50.73 4.02
C PHE A 334 14.46 50.01 4.77
N LEU A 335 14.44 48.66 4.74
CA LEU A 335 15.42 47.76 5.37
C LEU A 335 15.59 47.99 6.89
N PRO A 336 14.49 48.10 7.67
CA PRO A 336 14.58 48.33 9.11
C PRO A 336 15.20 47.12 9.83
N THR A 337 15.73 47.39 11.05
CA THR A 337 15.97 46.31 12.02
C THR A 337 14.63 45.80 12.56
N PRO A 338 14.59 44.59 13.19
CA PRO A 338 13.38 44.09 13.80
C PRO A 338 12.79 45.07 14.85
N GLU A 339 13.63 45.71 15.65
CA GLU A 339 13.24 46.68 16.65
C GLU A 339 12.64 47.95 16.01
N GLU A 340 13.28 48.46 14.95
CA GLU A 340 12.75 49.60 14.21
C GLU A 340 11.41 49.25 13.54
N LEU A 341 11.33 48.07 12.93
CA LEU A 341 10.10 47.60 12.29
C LEU A 341 8.95 47.49 13.30
N MET A 342 9.22 46.89 14.45
CA MET A 342 8.25 46.75 15.54
C MET A 342 7.81 48.13 16.03
N ARG A 343 8.75 49.05 16.30
CA ARG A 343 8.43 50.42 16.71
C ARG A 343 7.55 51.14 15.71
N TRP A 344 7.87 51.03 14.41
CA TRP A 344 7.05 51.66 13.35
C TRP A 344 5.65 51.07 13.29
N MET A 345 5.52 49.73 13.39
CA MET A 345 4.19 49.09 13.36
C MET A 345 3.32 49.41 14.59
N SER A 346 3.95 49.72 15.71
CA SER A 346 3.25 50.04 16.95
C SER A 346 2.90 51.53 17.10
N ASP A 347 3.52 52.42 16.28
CA ASP A 347 3.27 53.87 16.33
C ASP A 347 2.59 54.38 15.05
N PRO A 348 1.28 54.73 15.12
CA PRO A 348 0.55 55.30 13.99
C PRO A 348 1.20 56.49 13.33
N SER A 349 1.89 57.36 14.11
CA SER A 349 2.57 58.54 13.58
C SER A 349 3.79 58.20 12.74
N GLU A 350 4.51 57.16 13.12
CA GLU A 350 5.64 56.64 12.34
C GLU A 350 5.19 56.01 11.01
N ILE A 351 4.04 55.32 11.04
CA ILE A 351 3.44 54.78 9.81
C ILE A 351 3.02 55.92 8.89
N ASP A 352 2.28 56.90 9.43
CA ASP A 352 1.80 58.06 8.67
C ASP A 352 2.95 58.80 7.99
N ARG A 353 4.03 59.05 8.72
CA ARG A 353 5.21 59.72 8.18
C ARG A 353 5.80 59.03 6.98
N ARG A 354 5.79 57.68 6.93
CA ARG A 354 6.39 56.87 5.86
C ARG A 354 5.46 56.67 4.67
N VAL A 355 4.16 56.51 4.90
CA VAL A 355 3.20 56.23 3.84
C VAL A 355 2.58 57.50 3.22
N LYS A 356 2.74 58.66 3.87
CA LYS A 356 2.22 59.96 3.40
C LYS A 356 2.80 60.27 2.01
N GLY A 357 1.91 60.59 1.06
CA GLY A 357 2.31 60.84 -0.33
C GLY A 357 2.53 59.63 -1.19
N THR A 358 2.26 58.42 -0.67
CA THR A 358 2.25 57.18 -1.42
C THR A 358 0.82 56.66 -1.64
N GLU A 359 0.66 55.70 -2.52
CA GLU A 359 -0.61 55.00 -2.75
C GLU A 359 -1.16 54.31 -1.49
N TYR A 360 -0.29 53.94 -0.54
CA TYR A 360 -0.64 53.24 0.70
C TYR A 360 -1.33 54.15 1.71
N TRP A 361 -1.23 55.48 1.56
CA TRP A 361 -1.91 56.46 2.41
C TRP A 361 -3.43 56.26 2.41
N MET A 362 -4.01 55.90 1.26
CA MET A 362 -5.45 55.68 1.14
C MET A 362 -5.95 54.50 1.99
N LEU A 363 -5.07 53.54 2.34
CA LEU A 363 -5.43 52.39 3.16
C LEU A 363 -5.66 52.74 4.63
N ILE A 364 -5.05 53.85 5.08
CA ILE A 364 -5.09 54.36 6.46
C ILE A 364 -5.50 55.85 6.53
N ASP A 365 -6.39 56.29 5.63
CA ASP A 365 -6.85 57.67 5.58
C ASP A 365 -7.47 58.08 6.94
N PRO A 366 -6.99 59.15 7.58
CA PRO A 366 -7.58 59.67 8.83
C PRO A 366 -9.06 60.02 8.71
N LYS A 367 -9.55 60.29 7.48
CA LYS A 367 -10.97 60.55 7.23
C LYS A 367 -11.84 59.31 7.32
N ALA A 368 -11.26 58.12 7.34
CA ALA A 368 -11.95 56.82 7.49
C ALA A 368 -11.50 56.11 8.79
N PRO A 369 -11.84 56.58 9.98
CA PRO A 369 -11.24 56.17 11.26
C PRO A 369 -11.46 54.70 11.57
N GLN A 370 -12.61 54.13 11.23
CA GLN A 370 -12.90 52.70 11.45
C GLN A 370 -11.97 51.79 10.59
N GLN A 371 -11.83 52.10 9.30
CA GLN A 371 -10.92 51.40 8.40
C GLN A 371 -9.48 51.53 8.91
N ARG A 372 -9.04 52.75 9.25
CA ARG A 372 -7.70 53.01 9.76
C ARG A 372 -7.38 52.18 10.99
N THR A 373 -8.26 52.21 12.00
CA THR A 373 -8.08 51.44 13.23
C THR A 373 -8.01 49.96 12.96
N GLY A 374 -8.87 49.43 12.06
CA GLY A 374 -8.84 48.02 11.67
C GLY A 374 -7.56 47.62 10.97
N VAL A 375 -7.04 48.45 10.04
CA VAL A 375 -5.79 48.16 9.33
C VAL A 375 -4.58 48.22 10.26
N LEU A 376 -4.48 49.27 11.10
CA LEU A 376 -3.40 49.40 12.06
C LEU A 376 -3.44 48.32 13.13
N GLY A 377 -4.64 47.92 13.60
CA GLY A 377 -4.81 46.79 14.50
C GLY A 377 -4.32 45.48 13.86
N SER A 378 -4.71 45.20 12.60
CA SER A 378 -4.24 44.02 11.87
C SER A 378 -2.71 44.03 11.67
N LEU A 379 -2.12 45.20 11.41
CA LEU A 379 -0.67 45.33 11.25
C LEU A 379 0.06 45.02 12.56
N ASN A 380 -0.47 45.54 13.71
CA ASN A 380 0.17 45.38 15.01
C ASN A 380 0.06 43.96 15.59
N MET A 381 -0.96 43.18 15.21
CA MET A 381 -1.11 41.80 15.69
C MET A 381 0.12 40.92 15.45
N SER A 382 0.86 41.13 14.37
CA SER A 382 2.09 40.36 14.07
C SER A 382 3.34 40.99 14.69
N ALA A 383 3.26 42.26 15.19
CA ALA A 383 4.38 42.92 15.84
C ALA A 383 4.83 42.20 17.11
N ASP A 384 3.88 41.59 17.83
CA ASP A 384 4.16 40.88 19.09
C ASP A 384 5.13 39.73 18.90
N SER A 385 5.05 39.01 17.77
CA SER A 385 6.01 37.91 17.47
C SER A 385 7.43 38.43 17.23
N PHE A 386 7.60 39.66 16.72
CA PHE A 386 8.90 40.26 16.50
C PHE A 386 9.54 40.79 17.80
N ARG A 387 8.73 41.09 18.81
CA ARG A 387 9.23 41.50 20.16
C ARG A 387 10.02 40.41 20.85
N LEU A 388 9.73 39.17 20.52
CA LEU A 388 10.39 37.98 21.08
C LEU A 388 11.74 37.70 20.43
N LEU A 389 12.06 38.32 19.27
CA LEU A 389 13.31 38.07 18.56
C LEU A 389 14.52 38.56 19.41
N PRO A 390 15.62 37.78 19.39
CA PRO A 390 16.85 38.19 20.06
C PRO A 390 17.47 39.40 19.37
N LYS A 391 18.08 40.27 20.16
CA LYS A 391 18.88 41.39 19.67
C LYS A 391 20.25 40.96 19.22
N PRO A 392 20.97 41.77 18.43
CA PRO A 392 22.32 41.39 17.94
C PRO A 392 23.35 41.16 19.06
N ASP A 393 23.21 41.84 20.20
CA ASP A 393 24.06 41.73 21.39
C ASP A 393 23.74 40.52 22.27
N GLU A 394 22.55 39.95 22.11
CA GLU A 394 22.10 38.76 22.85
C GLU A 394 22.50 37.44 22.15
N THR A 395 23.07 37.48 20.94
CA THR A 395 23.36 36.31 20.15
C THR A 395 24.81 36.28 19.66
N SER A 396 25.38 35.06 19.54
CA SER A 396 26.74 34.84 19.05
C SER A 396 26.84 34.81 17.52
N SER A 397 25.74 34.69 16.81
CA SER A 397 25.70 34.51 15.37
C SER A 397 24.48 35.16 14.72
N ALA A 398 24.57 35.41 13.44
CA ALA A 398 23.47 35.89 12.62
C ALA A 398 23.14 34.87 11.51
N TRP A 399 21.85 34.75 11.21
CA TRP A 399 21.35 33.83 10.20
C TRP A 399 20.40 34.51 9.22
N THR A 400 20.39 34.01 7.98
CA THR A 400 19.35 34.32 6.99
C THR A 400 19.04 33.07 6.17
N ALA A 401 17.78 32.88 5.80
CA ALA A 401 17.35 31.81 4.91
C ALA A 401 18.08 31.91 3.55
N THR A 402 18.32 33.14 3.10
CA THR A 402 19.03 33.45 1.86
C THR A 402 20.45 32.89 1.82
N ASN A 403 21.25 33.11 2.86
CA ASN A 403 22.64 32.60 2.92
C ASN A 403 22.67 31.10 3.18
N TRP A 404 21.80 30.61 4.06
CA TRP A 404 21.72 29.18 4.36
C TRP A 404 21.33 28.36 3.12
N ALA A 405 20.37 28.81 2.31
CA ALA A 405 19.96 28.13 1.09
C ALA A 405 21.09 28.00 0.05
N GLN A 406 22.09 28.88 0.08
CA GLN A 406 23.27 28.79 -0.78
C GLN A 406 24.24 27.71 -0.31
N THR A 407 24.48 27.65 1.00
CA THR A 407 25.47 26.74 1.62
C THR A 407 24.90 25.37 1.91
N ARG A 408 23.60 25.30 2.23
CA ARG A 408 22.87 24.10 2.68
C ARG A 408 23.60 23.34 3.79
N ARG A 409 24.33 24.07 4.67
CA ARG A 409 25.14 23.48 5.73
C ARG A 409 24.32 23.40 7.02
N GLY A 410 24.34 22.21 7.62
CA GLY A 410 23.60 21.94 8.86
C GLY A 410 22.10 21.75 8.61
N TRP A 411 21.39 21.39 9.67
CA TRP A 411 19.94 21.29 9.68
C TRP A 411 19.34 22.53 10.33
N ILE A 412 18.08 22.81 10.01
CA ILE A 412 17.30 23.85 10.67
C ILE A 412 16.16 23.17 11.44
N PHE A 413 16.12 23.41 12.74
CA PHE A 413 15.02 23.01 13.62
C PHE A 413 14.16 24.23 13.94
N ILE A 414 12.89 24.19 13.53
CA ILE A 414 11.91 25.23 13.84
C ILE A 414 11.01 24.66 14.92
N THR A 415 11.17 25.18 16.16
CA THR A 415 10.51 24.60 17.33
C THR A 415 9.56 25.59 17.98
N SER A 416 8.65 25.11 18.81
CA SER A 416 7.76 25.96 19.62
C SER A 416 7.34 25.24 20.91
N ARG A 417 7.08 26.00 21.97
CA ARG A 417 6.41 25.44 23.15
C ARG A 417 4.89 25.58 22.99
N PRO A 418 4.09 24.63 23.48
CA PRO A 418 2.63 24.67 23.35
C PRO A 418 2.01 25.98 23.85
N THR A 419 2.52 26.55 24.95
CA THR A 419 2.05 27.75 25.58
C THR A 419 2.26 29.02 24.73
N MET A 420 3.29 29.05 23.89
CA MET A 420 3.67 30.22 23.07
C MET A 420 3.43 30.01 21.58
N ARG A 421 2.92 28.85 21.20
CA ARG A 421 2.74 28.45 19.77
C ARG A 421 1.88 29.44 19.00
N GLU A 422 0.79 29.90 19.59
CA GLU A 422 -0.12 30.85 18.94
C GLU A 422 0.58 32.20 18.65
N ALA A 423 1.32 32.73 19.60
CA ALA A 423 2.06 33.98 19.43
C ALA A 423 3.18 33.88 18.39
N LEU A 424 3.84 32.71 18.32
CA LEU A 424 4.95 32.43 17.38
C LEU A 424 4.50 31.97 16.01
N ARG A 425 3.25 31.54 15.84
CA ARG A 425 2.74 30.92 14.59
C ARG A 425 3.01 31.79 13.35
N PRO A 426 2.76 33.11 13.33
CA PRO A 426 3.05 33.94 12.17
C PRO A 426 4.53 33.96 11.79
N LEU A 427 5.41 34.05 12.78
CA LEU A 427 6.86 34.10 12.59
C LEU A 427 7.40 32.74 12.08
N ILE A 428 6.97 31.64 12.69
CA ILE A 428 7.33 30.28 12.28
C ILE A 428 6.91 30.04 10.82
N SER A 429 5.69 30.43 10.48
CA SER A 429 5.17 30.28 9.12
C SER A 429 5.95 31.12 8.12
N LEU A 430 6.34 32.34 8.50
CA LEU A 430 7.18 33.20 7.70
C LEU A 430 8.56 32.57 7.42
N TRP A 431 9.20 31.97 8.41
CA TRP A 431 10.50 31.29 8.22
C TRP A 431 10.39 30.11 7.27
N ILE A 432 9.39 29.25 7.47
CA ILE A 432 9.18 28.09 6.59
C ILE A 432 8.96 28.54 5.15
N ASP A 433 8.05 29.48 4.93
CA ASP A 433 7.75 30.00 3.59
C ASP A 433 8.95 30.71 2.96
N THR A 434 9.73 31.45 3.75
CA THR A 434 10.96 32.10 3.25
C THR A 434 11.99 31.06 2.82
N LEU A 435 12.19 30.00 3.61
CA LEU A 435 13.09 28.90 3.25
C LEU A 435 12.61 28.18 1.99
N VAL A 436 11.30 27.89 1.88
CA VAL A 436 10.74 27.34 0.65
C VAL A 436 11.02 28.24 -0.53
N LEU A 437 10.72 29.55 -0.41
CA LEU A 437 10.96 30.53 -1.49
C LEU A 437 12.43 30.55 -1.96
N ARG A 438 13.38 30.40 -1.03
CA ARG A 438 14.82 30.37 -1.37
C ARG A 438 15.26 29.07 -2.04
N LEU A 439 14.55 27.98 -1.81
CA LEU A 439 14.84 26.65 -2.30
C LEU A 439 13.97 26.21 -3.48
N LEU A 440 13.06 27.07 -3.98
CA LEU A 440 12.24 26.79 -5.17
C LEU A 440 13.04 26.69 -6.48
N ASN A 441 14.21 27.28 -6.54
CA ASN A 441 15.06 27.24 -7.73
C ASN A 441 15.69 25.86 -7.91
N GLU A 442 16.07 25.56 -9.17
CA GLU A 442 16.84 24.36 -9.47
C GLU A 442 18.15 24.36 -8.65
N PRO A 443 18.54 23.20 -8.09
CA PRO A 443 19.78 23.10 -7.35
C PRO A 443 20.96 23.35 -8.30
N MET A 444 22.02 23.97 -7.79
CA MET A 444 23.28 24.04 -8.52
C MET A 444 23.86 22.62 -8.67
N PRO A 445 24.71 22.38 -9.69
CA PRO A 445 25.44 21.12 -9.79
C PRO A 445 26.11 20.79 -8.44
N ASP A 446 26.04 19.54 -8.02
CA ASP A 446 26.61 19.00 -6.77
C ASP A 446 25.93 19.44 -5.46
N GLN A 447 24.87 20.24 -5.49
CA GLN A 447 24.10 20.53 -4.30
C GLN A 447 23.22 19.34 -3.88
N LYS A 448 23.30 18.99 -2.58
CA LYS A 448 22.46 17.97 -1.99
C LYS A 448 21.00 18.45 -1.84
N PRO A 449 20.04 17.52 -1.85
CA PRO A 449 18.65 17.85 -1.59
C PRO A 449 18.47 18.39 -0.16
N VAL A 450 17.47 19.25 0.02
CA VAL A 450 17.03 19.72 1.34
C VAL A 450 15.67 19.11 1.64
N TRP A 451 15.59 18.35 2.73
CA TRP A 451 14.37 17.71 3.19
C TRP A 451 13.53 18.66 4.03
N PHE A 452 12.32 18.95 3.60
CA PHE A 452 11.35 19.64 4.44
C PHE A 452 10.53 18.61 5.21
N VAL A 453 10.61 18.64 6.53
CA VAL A 453 9.87 17.74 7.42
C VAL A 453 8.93 18.57 8.27
N ILE A 454 7.64 18.43 8.01
CA ILE A 454 6.57 19.14 8.71
C ILE A 454 5.70 18.10 9.39
N ASP A 455 5.98 17.82 10.68
CA ASP A 455 5.30 16.77 11.44
C ASP A 455 3.82 17.07 11.68
N GLU A 456 3.46 18.34 11.88
CA GLU A 456 2.07 18.77 12.11
C GLU A 456 1.76 20.04 11.32
N LEU A 457 1.38 19.87 10.06
CA LEU A 457 1.08 21.01 9.17
C LEU A 457 -0.11 21.85 9.65
N ALA A 458 -1.08 21.23 10.30
CA ALA A 458 -2.29 21.92 10.77
C ALA A 458 -2.04 22.92 11.91
N SER A 459 -0.92 22.80 12.61
CA SER A 459 -0.52 23.73 13.69
C SER A 459 0.04 25.06 13.18
N LEU A 460 0.37 25.16 11.90
CA LEU A 460 0.83 26.36 11.22
C LEU A 460 -0.34 27.16 10.63
N GLN A 461 -0.12 28.43 10.31
CA GLN A 461 -1.02 29.13 9.42
C GLN A 461 -0.83 28.66 7.96
N ARG A 462 -1.66 29.14 7.05
CA ARG A 462 -1.52 28.81 5.64
C ARG A 462 -0.13 29.21 5.13
N LEU A 463 0.53 28.30 4.40
CA LEU A 463 1.86 28.51 3.82
C LEU A 463 1.75 28.58 2.29
N PRO A 464 1.63 29.79 1.69
CA PRO A 464 1.44 29.94 0.25
C PRO A 464 2.59 29.38 -0.57
N GLN A 465 3.83 29.54 -0.10
CA GLN A 465 5.01 29.06 -0.81
C GLN A 465 5.16 27.54 -0.74
N LEU A 466 4.76 26.92 0.38
CA LEU A 466 4.75 25.47 0.51
C LEU A 466 3.72 24.83 -0.43
N HIS A 467 2.56 25.45 -0.59
CA HIS A 467 1.58 24.99 -1.59
C HIS A 467 2.21 24.95 -2.99
N THR A 468 2.87 26.03 -3.39
CA THR A 468 3.60 26.10 -4.68
C THR A 468 4.69 25.04 -4.76
N ALA A 469 5.46 24.84 -3.69
CA ALA A 469 6.52 23.83 -3.65
C ALA A 469 5.97 22.40 -3.88
N ILE A 470 4.86 22.05 -3.28
CA ILE A 470 4.26 20.71 -3.40
C ILE A 470 3.67 20.49 -4.80
N THR A 471 3.04 21.52 -5.37
CA THR A 471 2.33 21.42 -6.65
C THR A 471 3.22 21.58 -7.88
N GLU A 472 4.25 22.42 -7.80
CA GLU A 472 5.05 22.83 -8.98
C GLU A 472 6.53 22.40 -8.92
N ASN A 473 7.04 22.07 -7.71
CA ASN A 473 8.48 22.07 -7.45
C ASN A 473 9.18 20.70 -7.64
N ARG A 474 8.85 19.95 -8.67
CA ARG A 474 9.63 18.73 -8.98
C ARG A 474 11.08 19.02 -9.40
N LYS A 475 11.36 20.22 -9.89
CA LYS A 475 12.67 20.61 -10.42
C LYS A 475 13.68 20.98 -9.34
N SER A 476 13.23 21.47 -8.18
CA SER A 476 14.12 21.86 -7.08
C SER A 476 14.78 20.68 -6.35
N GLN A 477 14.31 19.45 -6.60
CA GLN A 477 14.80 18.22 -5.99
C GLN A 477 14.79 18.21 -4.45
N ASN A 478 13.96 19.03 -3.83
CA ASN A 478 13.82 19.11 -2.37
C ASN A 478 12.59 18.32 -1.92
N PRO A 479 12.77 17.14 -1.29
CA PRO A 479 11.67 16.34 -0.80
C PRO A 479 10.91 17.03 0.33
N VAL A 480 9.59 16.85 0.35
CA VAL A 480 8.72 17.33 1.43
C VAL A 480 8.03 16.15 2.10
N ILE A 481 8.12 16.05 3.40
CA ILE A 481 7.38 15.12 4.24
C ILE A 481 6.32 15.92 4.99
N LEU A 482 5.05 15.64 4.68
CA LEU A 482 3.90 16.30 5.31
C LEU A 482 3.23 15.34 6.29
N GLY A 483 3.23 15.70 7.58
CA GLY A 483 2.47 15.03 8.62
C GLY A 483 1.21 15.82 8.99
N PHE A 484 0.10 15.10 9.18
CA PHE A 484 -1.12 15.67 9.75
C PHE A 484 -2.04 14.57 10.32
N GLN A 485 -3.05 14.98 11.09
CA GLN A 485 -3.93 14.03 11.78
C GLN A 485 -5.23 13.78 11.01
N GLY A 486 -5.88 14.83 10.51
CA GLY A 486 -7.17 14.72 9.86
C GLY A 486 -7.37 15.67 8.68
N ARG A 487 -8.16 15.25 7.69
CA ARG A 487 -8.49 16.04 6.50
C ARG A 487 -9.23 17.33 6.86
N SER A 488 -10.10 17.29 7.89
CA SER A 488 -10.87 18.44 8.36
C SER A 488 -9.99 19.63 8.74
N GLN A 489 -8.86 19.37 9.39
CA GLN A 489 -7.88 20.39 9.77
C GLN A 489 -7.23 21.03 8.54
N MET A 490 -6.87 20.22 7.52
CA MET A 490 -6.31 20.72 6.27
C MET A 490 -7.33 21.58 5.51
N GLN A 491 -8.58 21.14 5.46
CA GLN A 491 -9.64 21.87 4.77
C GLN A 491 -9.97 23.20 5.45
N ALA A 492 -9.96 23.24 6.79
CA ALA A 492 -10.14 24.47 7.54
C ALA A 492 -9.02 25.50 7.26
N ARG A 493 -7.79 25.04 7.03
CA ARG A 493 -6.61 25.89 6.85
C ARG A 493 -6.37 26.31 5.38
N TYR A 494 -6.55 25.37 4.43
CA TYR A 494 -6.22 25.58 3.02
C TYR A 494 -7.45 25.65 2.10
N GLY A 495 -8.66 25.40 2.62
CA GLY A 495 -9.87 25.41 1.80
C GLY A 495 -9.81 24.42 0.65
N GLU A 496 -10.06 24.89 -0.58
CA GLU A 496 -10.02 24.06 -1.81
C GLU A 496 -8.60 23.60 -2.18
N ASP A 497 -7.57 24.37 -1.82
CA ASP A 497 -6.18 24.01 -2.08
C ASP A 497 -5.72 22.77 -1.30
N ALA A 498 -6.43 22.40 -0.22
CA ALA A 498 -6.12 21.21 0.56
C ALA A 498 -6.12 19.94 -0.27
N GLU A 499 -7.06 19.79 -1.20
CA GLU A 499 -7.15 18.60 -2.06
C GLU A 499 -5.93 18.49 -2.99
N ALA A 500 -5.49 19.61 -3.56
CA ALA A 500 -4.28 19.64 -4.39
C ALA A 500 -3.05 19.22 -3.59
N MET A 501 -2.86 19.76 -2.38
CA MET A 501 -1.73 19.41 -1.50
C MET A 501 -1.74 17.95 -1.07
N LEU A 502 -2.91 17.37 -0.78
CA LEU A 502 -3.06 15.98 -0.35
C LEU A 502 -2.92 14.97 -1.50
N SER A 503 -3.26 15.37 -2.71
CA SER A 503 -3.20 14.49 -3.89
C SER A 503 -1.78 14.38 -4.48
N GLN A 504 -1.00 15.46 -4.46
CA GLN A 504 0.30 15.54 -5.13
C GLN A 504 1.38 14.59 -4.61
N PRO A 505 1.55 14.36 -3.28
CA PRO A 505 2.57 13.45 -2.80
C PRO A 505 2.41 12.05 -3.36
N ALA A 506 3.47 11.55 -4.04
CA ALA A 506 3.43 10.25 -4.72
C ALA A 506 3.48 9.08 -3.73
N THR A 507 4.16 9.27 -2.59
CA THR A 507 4.22 8.28 -1.52
C THR A 507 3.31 8.68 -0.38
N LYS A 508 2.34 7.83 -0.08
CA LYS A 508 1.38 8.08 0.99
C LYS A 508 1.46 6.97 2.03
N ILE A 509 1.57 7.37 3.29
CA ILE A 509 1.62 6.48 4.43
C ILE A 509 0.41 6.78 5.29
N PHE A 510 -0.43 5.78 5.47
CA PHE A 510 -1.67 5.88 6.23
C PHE A 510 -1.58 5.02 7.47
N LEU A 511 -1.62 5.65 8.63
CA LEU A 511 -1.68 5.02 9.94
C LEU A 511 -3.12 5.06 10.46
N ARG A 512 -3.33 4.62 11.71
CA ARG A 512 -4.65 4.68 12.32
C ARG A 512 -5.18 6.11 12.32
N THR A 513 -6.42 6.27 11.88
CA THR A 513 -7.19 7.50 12.04
C THR A 513 -8.62 7.15 12.45
N THR A 514 -9.06 7.69 13.57
CA THR A 514 -10.36 7.39 14.19
C THR A 514 -11.46 8.32 13.72
N GLU A 515 -11.11 9.50 13.17
CA GLU A 515 -12.10 10.41 12.58
C GLU A 515 -12.78 9.76 11.37
N PRO A 516 -14.13 9.56 11.36
CA PRO A 516 -14.81 8.83 10.28
C PRO A 516 -14.61 9.46 8.90
N ARG A 517 -14.57 10.79 8.81
CA ARG A 517 -14.33 11.50 7.54
C ARG A 517 -12.91 11.29 7.03
N ALA A 518 -11.94 11.29 7.94
CA ALA A 518 -10.55 11.02 7.59
C ALA A 518 -10.35 9.55 7.18
N ALA A 519 -10.92 8.59 7.91
CA ALA A 519 -10.86 7.17 7.56
C ALA A 519 -11.49 6.89 6.18
N LYS A 520 -12.63 7.53 5.88
CA LYS A 520 -13.26 7.45 4.56
C LYS A 520 -12.36 8.03 3.47
N TRP A 521 -11.81 9.21 3.67
CA TRP A 521 -10.89 9.82 2.71
C TRP A 521 -9.63 8.99 2.49
N VAL A 522 -9.05 8.40 3.54
CA VAL A 522 -7.90 7.49 3.42
C VAL A 522 -8.25 6.26 2.57
N SER A 523 -9.44 5.67 2.78
CA SER A 523 -9.94 4.56 1.98
C SER A 523 -10.07 4.94 0.50
N GLU A 524 -10.65 6.10 0.20
CA GLU A 524 -10.75 6.66 -1.15
C GLU A 524 -9.36 6.96 -1.75
N ALA A 525 -8.43 7.51 -0.95
CA ALA A 525 -7.06 7.80 -1.39
C ALA A 525 -6.25 6.54 -1.66
N ILE A 526 -6.48 5.45 -0.93
CA ILE A 526 -5.91 4.12 -1.23
C ILE A 526 -6.46 3.64 -2.57
N GLY A 527 -7.75 3.79 -2.79
CA GLY A 527 -8.43 3.56 -4.06
C GLY A 527 -9.38 2.38 -4.05
N GLU A 528 -10.14 2.31 -5.12
CA GLU A 528 -11.16 1.30 -5.36
C GLU A 528 -10.66 0.24 -6.34
N ILE A 529 -11.19 -0.96 -6.20
CA ILE A 529 -10.93 -2.10 -7.07
C ILE A 529 -12.22 -2.53 -7.77
N GLU A 530 -12.10 -2.89 -9.04
CA GLU A 530 -13.15 -3.58 -9.77
C GLU A 530 -12.99 -5.08 -9.55
N ILE A 531 -14.00 -5.70 -8.96
CA ILE A 531 -14.05 -7.14 -8.71
C ILE A 531 -15.18 -7.79 -9.49
N GLU A 532 -14.93 -9.02 -9.93
CA GLU A 532 -15.91 -9.87 -10.58
C GLU A 532 -16.26 -11.02 -9.65
N ARG A 533 -17.51 -11.09 -9.22
CA ARG A 533 -18.04 -12.13 -8.31
C ARG A 533 -19.09 -12.97 -9.00
N LEU A 534 -19.18 -14.23 -8.58
CA LEU A 534 -20.28 -15.09 -8.95
C LEU A 534 -21.46 -14.79 -8.03
N ARG A 535 -22.53 -14.23 -8.60
CA ARG A 535 -23.80 -14.01 -7.90
C ARG A 535 -24.70 -15.21 -8.13
N GLU A 536 -25.06 -15.88 -7.05
CA GLU A 536 -26.04 -16.97 -7.04
C GLU A 536 -27.40 -16.40 -6.70
N THR A 537 -28.38 -16.62 -7.56
CA THR A 537 -29.76 -16.24 -7.30
C THR A 537 -30.59 -17.52 -7.18
N HIS A 538 -31.25 -17.70 -6.04
CA HIS A 538 -32.16 -18.80 -5.79
C HIS A 538 -33.57 -18.35 -6.19
N TYR A 539 -34.24 -19.20 -6.97
CA TYR A 539 -35.64 -19.05 -7.27
C TYR A 539 -36.42 -20.11 -6.48
N GLU A 540 -37.34 -19.68 -5.61
CA GLU A 540 -38.28 -20.54 -4.90
C GLU A 540 -39.57 -20.61 -5.68
N GLY A 541 -40.08 -21.82 -5.96
CA GLY A 541 -41.33 -22.05 -6.66
C GLY A 541 -41.35 -23.33 -7.48
N ALA A 542 -42.39 -23.54 -8.28
CA ALA A 542 -42.58 -24.75 -9.08
C ALA A 542 -41.46 -25.05 -10.11
N ARG A 543 -40.54 -24.11 -10.33
CA ARG A 543 -39.30 -24.26 -11.09
C ARG A 543 -38.12 -23.78 -10.24
N ALA A 544 -37.92 -24.38 -9.08
CA ALA A 544 -36.76 -24.09 -8.23
C ALA A 544 -35.48 -24.32 -9.03
N GLY A 545 -34.61 -23.29 -9.08
CA GLY A 545 -33.37 -23.34 -9.83
C GLY A 545 -32.35 -22.34 -9.30
N HIS A 546 -31.08 -22.65 -9.54
CA HIS A 546 -29.95 -21.75 -9.23
C HIS A 546 -29.50 -21.08 -10.53
N ASN A 547 -29.50 -19.75 -10.52
CA ASN A 547 -28.90 -18.99 -11.61
C ASN A 547 -27.59 -18.38 -11.11
N PHE A 548 -26.51 -18.57 -11.90
CA PHE A 548 -25.18 -18.03 -11.63
C PHE A 548 -24.88 -16.95 -12.65
N ALA A 549 -24.76 -15.72 -12.21
CA ALA A 549 -24.36 -14.58 -13.02
C ALA A 549 -23.00 -14.04 -12.53
N LEU A 550 -22.14 -13.63 -13.44
CA LEU A 550 -20.94 -12.86 -13.10
C LEU A 550 -21.36 -11.39 -12.92
N ASP A 551 -21.19 -10.89 -11.71
CA ASP A 551 -21.48 -9.51 -11.34
C ASP A 551 -20.17 -8.75 -11.14
N ARG A 552 -20.10 -7.52 -11.67
CA ARG A 552 -18.96 -6.62 -11.52
C ARG A 552 -19.33 -5.52 -10.57
N GLN A 553 -18.51 -5.37 -9.53
CA GLN A 553 -18.72 -4.37 -8.50
C GLN A 553 -17.42 -3.61 -8.26
N THR A 554 -17.57 -2.32 -7.94
CA THR A 554 -16.48 -1.49 -7.48
C THR A 554 -16.53 -1.43 -5.96
N GLU A 555 -15.44 -1.78 -5.30
CA GLU A 555 -15.33 -1.79 -3.84
C GLU A 555 -14.01 -1.13 -3.41
N PRO A 556 -13.97 -0.46 -2.24
CA PRO A 556 -12.73 0.05 -1.70
C PRO A 556 -11.75 -1.10 -1.41
N LEU A 557 -10.46 -0.91 -1.77
CA LEU A 557 -9.42 -1.91 -1.48
C LEU A 557 -9.24 -2.14 0.01
N VAL A 558 -9.38 -1.09 0.81
CA VAL A 558 -9.33 -1.11 2.28
C VAL A 558 -10.54 -0.35 2.81
N LEU A 559 -11.32 -0.98 3.69
CA LEU A 559 -12.50 -0.36 4.27
C LEU A 559 -12.13 0.75 5.26
N PRO A 560 -12.96 1.80 5.41
CA PRO A 560 -12.76 2.83 6.45
C PRO A 560 -12.65 2.23 7.88
N SER A 561 -13.42 1.19 8.17
CA SER A 561 -13.37 0.47 9.45
C SER A 561 -12.05 -0.27 9.69
N GLU A 562 -11.37 -0.74 8.65
CA GLU A 562 -10.04 -1.35 8.78
C GLU A 562 -8.98 -0.31 9.10
N ILE A 563 -9.13 0.92 8.59
CA ILE A 563 -8.21 2.04 8.85
C ILE A 563 -8.38 2.52 10.29
N SER A 564 -9.63 2.74 10.73
CA SER A 564 -9.91 3.17 12.11
C SER A 564 -9.62 2.09 13.16
N GLY A 565 -9.67 0.82 12.77
CA GLY A 565 -9.34 -0.33 13.61
C GLY A 565 -7.88 -0.78 13.55
N LEU A 566 -6.96 -0.02 12.95
CA LEU A 566 -5.54 -0.35 12.97
C LEU A 566 -4.98 -0.22 14.39
N ASP A 567 -4.15 -1.16 14.78
CA ASP A 567 -3.32 -1.02 15.98
C ASP A 567 -2.22 0.05 15.76
N ASP A 568 -1.63 0.54 16.85
CA ASP A 568 -0.48 1.42 16.79
C ASP A 568 0.70 0.76 16.06
N LEU A 569 1.54 1.57 15.42
CA LEU A 569 2.70 1.13 14.64
C LEU A 569 2.34 0.19 13.48
N ARG A 570 1.12 0.30 12.96
CA ARG A 570 0.66 -0.38 11.74
C ARG A 570 0.09 0.61 10.74
N GLY A 571 0.22 0.29 9.46
CA GLY A 571 -0.26 1.18 8.42
C GLY A 571 -0.29 0.56 7.03
N PHE A 572 -0.66 1.43 6.09
CA PHE A 572 -0.61 1.16 4.67
C PHE A 572 0.34 2.15 4.00
N LEU A 573 1.26 1.65 3.19
CA LEU A 573 2.09 2.48 2.30
C LEU A 573 1.59 2.32 0.88
N LYS A 574 1.22 3.42 0.25
CA LYS A 574 0.81 3.48 -1.16
C LYS A 574 1.88 4.17 -2.00
N TYR A 575 2.32 3.49 -3.04
CA TYR A 575 3.14 4.05 -4.11
C TYR A 575 2.62 3.57 -5.47
N GLY A 576 2.13 4.49 -6.27
CA GLY A 576 1.43 4.15 -7.52
C GLY A 576 0.22 3.26 -7.25
N ASN A 577 0.16 2.11 -7.93
CA ASN A 577 -0.89 1.11 -7.76
C ASN A 577 -0.57 0.03 -6.71
N HIS A 578 0.58 0.10 -6.07
CA HIS A 578 0.98 -0.85 -5.04
C HIS A 578 0.67 -0.30 -3.65
N VAL A 579 -0.03 -1.08 -2.85
CA VAL A 579 -0.39 -0.76 -1.47
C VAL A 579 0.16 -1.87 -0.58
N ALA A 580 1.10 -1.55 0.30
CA ALA A 580 1.64 -2.50 1.26
C ALA A 580 1.01 -2.28 2.64
N ARG A 581 0.46 -3.35 3.23
CA ARG A 581 0.14 -3.35 4.66
C ARG A 581 1.38 -3.78 5.43
N PHE A 582 1.76 -3.00 6.45
CA PHE A 582 2.97 -3.25 7.21
C PHE A 582 2.83 -2.90 8.69
N SER A 583 3.70 -3.46 9.50
CA SER A 583 3.96 -3.05 10.87
C SER A 583 5.43 -2.60 10.99
N PHE A 584 5.71 -1.69 11.90
CA PHE A 584 7.04 -1.12 12.05
C PHE A 584 7.43 -0.99 13.53
N PRO A 585 8.74 -1.01 13.84
CA PRO A 585 9.19 -0.90 15.22
C PRO A 585 9.03 0.52 15.75
N PHE A 586 8.71 0.63 17.03
CA PHE A 586 8.88 1.89 17.76
C PHE A 586 10.38 2.20 17.86
N ILE A 587 10.76 3.42 17.49
CA ILE A 587 12.12 3.90 17.66
C ILE A 587 12.11 4.86 18.84
N ALA A 588 12.75 4.44 19.92
CA ALA A 588 12.98 5.29 21.08
C ALA A 588 13.86 6.49 20.69
N SER A 589 13.60 7.64 21.30
CA SER A 589 14.44 8.82 21.13
C SER A 589 15.68 8.65 22.00
N GLU A 590 16.85 8.70 21.39
CA GLU A 590 18.11 8.92 22.13
C GLU A 590 18.27 10.42 22.29
N GLU A 591 18.39 10.91 23.53
CA GLU A 591 18.51 12.34 23.78
C GLU A 591 20.00 12.76 23.69
N ASN A 592 20.36 13.39 22.58
CA ASN A 592 21.72 13.89 22.32
C ASN A 592 21.88 15.37 22.69
N SER A 593 20.76 16.09 22.82
CA SER A 593 20.70 17.53 23.08
C SER A 593 19.45 17.88 23.86
N PRO A 594 19.43 18.96 24.65
CA PRO A 594 18.20 19.48 25.25
C PRO A 594 17.20 19.83 24.14
N GLY A 595 15.92 19.45 24.34
CA GLY A 595 14.86 19.78 23.40
C GLY A 595 14.57 21.28 23.31
N PHE A 596 14.83 21.97 24.40
CA PHE A 596 14.65 23.41 24.54
C PHE A 596 15.66 23.91 25.56
N ASP A 597 16.34 25.01 25.23
CA ASP A 597 17.26 25.72 26.12
C ASP A 597 16.70 27.14 26.29
N GLU A 598 16.19 27.44 27.48
CA GLU A 598 15.43 28.65 27.70
C GLU A 598 16.34 29.89 27.68
N ARG A 599 16.04 30.82 26.77
CA ARG A 599 16.73 32.10 26.70
C ARG A 599 16.30 32.98 27.89
N THR A 600 17.26 33.54 28.62
CA THR A 600 17.01 34.52 29.65
C THR A 600 16.45 35.81 29.02
N MET A 601 15.26 36.23 29.40
CA MET A 601 14.60 37.45 28.92
C MET A 601 14.35 38.37 30.10
N ASP A 602 14.51 39.67 29.88
CA ASP A 602 14.31 40.71 30.93
C ASP A 602 12.83 40.85 31.34
N ASP A 603 11.90 40.22 30.62
CA ASP A 603 10.46 40.27 30.83
C ASP A 603 9.90 39.07 31.64
N LEU A 604 10.77 38.23 32.23
CA LEU A 604 10.35 37.15 33.10
C LEU A 604 9.61 37.70 34.32
N ILE A 605 8.30 37.37 34.42
CA ILE A 605 7.53 37.66 35.65
C ILE A 605 8.05 36.68 36.73
N VAL A 606 8.85 37.21 37.66
CA VAL A 606 9.27 36.45 38.84
C VAL A 606 8.15 36.52 39.87
N PRO A 607 7.53 35.42 40.28
CA PRO A 607 6.49 35.43 41.29
C PRO A 607 7.00 36.07 42.58
N GLY A 608 6.32 37.13 43.05
CA GLY A 608 6.69 37.86 44.28
C GLY A 608 7.57 39.08 44.09
N THR A 609 7.99 39.44 42.90
CA THR A 609 8.66 40.72 42.64
C THR A 609 7.59 41.76 42.23
N PRO A 610 7.36 42.83 42.97
CA PRO A 610 6.44 43.87 42.51
C PRO A 610 6.98 44.49 41.22
N PRO A 611 6.11 44.92 40.29
CA PRO A 611 6.56 45.55 39.06
C PRO A 611 7.44 46.75 39.43
N SER A 612 8.64 46.82 38.81
CA SER A 612 9.53 47.97 38.99
C SER A 612 8.76 49.23 38.65
N SER A 613 8.62 50.08 39.62
CA SER A 613 7.91 51.37 39.49
C SER A 613 8.67 52.27 38.50
N GLY A 614 8.35 52.13 37.21
CA GLY A 614 8.57 53.19 36.26
C GLY A 614 7.71 54.36 36.71
N SER A 615 8.37 55.39 37.09
CA SER A 615 7.77 56.68 37.52
C SER A 615 6.94 57.27 36.39
N ASP A 616 5.63 56.96 36.37
CA ASP A 616 4.60 57.93 35.91
C ASP A 616 3.23 57.40 36.37
N GLY A 617 2.58 58.23 37.16
CA GLY A 617 1.41 57.94 37.98
C GLY A 617 0.18 57.46 37.18
N ILE A 618 -0.30 56.33 37.58
CA ILE A 618 -1.72 55.98 37.49
C ILE A 618 -2.15 55.52 38.88
N GLN A 619 -2.74 56.46 39.61
CA GLN A 619 -3.51 56.20 40.84
C GLN A 619 -4.78 55.46 40.46
N GLY A 620 -5.02 54.30 41.09
CA GLY A 620 -6.31 53.65 41.14
C GLY A 620 -6.42 52.28 40.59
N ILE A 621 -5.79 51.29 41.23
CA ILE A 621 -6.20 49.88 41.10
C ILE A 621 -6.92 49.53 42.41
N LEU A 622 -8.23 49.28 42.31
CA LEU A 622 -9.04 48.73 43.40
C LEU A 622 -8.50 47.32 43.74
N PRO A 623 -8.44 46.97 45.05
CA PRO A 623 -8.01 45.63 45.45
C PRO A 623 -8.99 44.58 44.92
N TYR A 624 -8.44 43.48 44.42
CA TYR A 624 -9.21 42.30 44.00
C TYR A 624 -10.04 41.77 45.16
N PRO A 625 -11.32 41.39 44.97
CA PRO A 625 -12.11 40.75 46.01
C PRO A 625 -11.51 39.38 46.33
N GLU A 626 -11.29 39.13 47.62
CA GLU A 626 -10.92 37.81 48.14
C GLU A 626 -12.02 36.80 47.78
N TYR A 627 -11.67 35.78 47.03
CA TYR A 627 -12.57 34.67 46.80
C TYR A 627 -12.63 33.79 48.07
N PRO A 628 -13.82 33.39 48.53
CA PRO A 628 -13.94 32.51 49.69
C PRO A 628 -13.36 31.12 49.37
N GLU A 629 -12.54 30.60 50.27
CA GLU A 629 -12.04 29.22 50.20
C GLU A 629 -13.21 28.23 50.19
N TYR A 630 -13.39 27.55 49.10
CA TYR A 630 -14.30 26.40 49.03
C TYR A 630 -13.66 25.20 49.68
N THR A 631 -14.03 24.90 50.92
CA THR A 631 -13.75 23.66 51.61
C THR A 631 -14.61 22.54 50.96
N LEU A 632 -13.96 21.67 50.24
CA LEU A 632 -14.60 20.46 49.74
C LEU A 632 -14.93 19.52 50.93
N GLN A 633 -16.21 19.36 51.29
CA GLN A 633 -16.67 18.28 52.16
C GLN A 633 -16.71 16.98 51.39
N PRO A 634 -16.29 15.86 51.98
CA PRO A 634 -16.38 14.54 51.35
C PRO A 634 -17.86 14.11 51.26
N ARG A 635 -18.29 13.70 50.08
CA ARG A 635 -19.60 13.01 49.91
C ARG A 635 -19.53 11.63 50.50
N GLU A 636 -20.31 11.39 51.54
CA GLU A 636 -20.66 10.05 52.03
C GLU A 636 -21.46 9.31 50.97
N ASN A 637 -21.02 8.08 50.72
CA ASN A 637 -21.73 7.09 49.90
C ASN A 637 -23.08 6.75 50.58
N GLN A 638 -24.18 7.00 49.89
CA GLN A 638 -25.41 6.25 50.13
C GLN A 638 -25.62 5.24 49.00
N VAL A 639 -25.54 3.98 49.41
CA VAL A 639 -25.99 2.79 48.70
C VAL A 639 -27.51 2.71 48.87
N GLU A 640 -28.27 2.67 47.76
CA GLU A 640 -29.47 1.87 47.55
C GLU A 640 -29.60 1.53 46.06
#